data_1606504c26df0fa9aa6821a66751b93d
#
_entry.id   1606504c26df0fa9aa6821a66751b93d
#
_cell.length_a   1.000
_cell.length_b   1.000
_cell.length_c   1.000
_cell.angle_alpha   90.00
_cell.angle_beta   90.00
_cell.angle_gamma   90.00
#
_symmetry.space_group_name_H-M   'P 1'
#
loop_
_entity.id
_entity.type
_entity.pdbx_description
1 polymer ?
#
loop_
_entity_poly.entity_id
_entity_poly.type
_entity_poly.pdbx_seq_one_letter_code
_entity_poly.pdbx_strand_id
1 'polypeptide(L)'
;LEYSEKPSFSQAAGYYAGSVNVSITTNDPNATIYYTTNGDQPTINSSVYSSPITLTTTSVLKAISVSSLANVPASFTEYATYFINDNHTIPILSISGDSVDVLIEDGVQNIGSWWSGTPHEPYGTIEWFNAQGVLIDKGTGDFNKHGNDSWAYDQRGFDYVMRDQFGYNYALKDDLFYTKDRDEYQRVIVKAAANDNYPASFGGSGAHIRDAYIQHLSQISDLRMDERSSSNCILYMNGRYWGVYEIREKVDDHDFTDHYYDQQKDSIQFLKTWGGTWVEYGGPQAQTDWDNLKNYILSNPMNNAANYTTVKSQFNTGSLIDYFLLNSYVVCADWLNWNTAWWRGMAQTGEKKKWRYTLWDMDNTFDHGTNYTGIPTQSVNADPCDPSSLNDPGGQGHIPIWNALIPNEDFFDEYLNRGQDLANGHLSCANMID
;
A
#
# COMPACT_ATOMS: atom_id res chain seq x y z
N LEU A 1 33.68 -6.60 11.05
CA LEU A 1 34.34 -6.07 9.87
C LEU A 1 34.13 -4.57 9.84
N GLU A 2 35.20 -3.79 9.71
CA GLU A 2 35.14 -2.35 9.54
C GLU A 2 35.08 -2.08 8.02
N TYR A 3 34.04 -1.42 7.57
CA TYR A 3 33.85 -1.05 6.16
C TYR A 3 34.68 0.20 5.86
N SER A 4 35.05 0.43 4.60
CA SER A 4 35.48 1.74 4.13
C SER A 4 34.43 2.79 4.47
N GLU A 5 34.87 4.00 4.83
CA GLU A 5 33.90 5.01 5.27
C GLU A 5 33.04 5.51 4.10
N LYS A 6 31.73 5.64 4.36
CA LYS A 6 30.76 6.06 3.35
C LYS A 6 31.10 7.45 2.84
N PRO A 7 31.07 7.71 1.52
CA PRO A 7 31.31 9.03 0.95
C PRO A 7 30.28 10.07 1.43
N SER A 8 30.67 11.35 1.34
CA SER A 8 29.81 12.48 1.62
C SER A 8 29.77 13.41 0.43
N PHE A 9 28.58 13.98 0.15
CA PHE A 9 28.37 14.95 -0.91
C PHE A 9 28.36 16.36 -0.38
N SER A 10 28.95 17.31 -1.12
CA SER A 10 29.03 18.73 -0.73
C SER A 10 27.71 19.48 -0.84
N GLN A 11 26.76 18.95 -1.57
CA GLN A 11 25.44 19.55 -1.78
C GLN A 11 24.35 18.58 -1.30
N ALA A 12 23.32 19.13 -0.66
CA ALA A 12 22.15 18.37 -0.24
C ALA A 12 21.34 17.90 -1.46
N ALA A 13 20.61 16.79 -1.32
CA ALA A 13 19.59 16.40 -2.29
C ALA A 13 18.47 17.43 -2.35
N GLY A 14 17.82 17.62 -3.51
CA GLY A 14 16.69 18.54 -3.67
C GLY A 14 16.73 19.38 -4.94
N TYR A 15 16.04 20.53 -4.91
CA TYR A 15 15.85 21.41 -6.08
C TYR A 15 17.04 22.34 -6.33
N TYR A 16 17.41 22.47 -7.62
CA TYR A 16 18.46 23.38 -8.08
C TYR A 16 18.07 24.08 -9.38
N ALA A 17 18.39 25.35 -9.48
CA ALA A 17 18.20 26.13 -10.70
C ALA A 17 19.44 26.02 -11.62
N GLY A 18 19.23 25.65 -12.88
CA GLY A 18 20.26 25.59 -13.91
C GLY A 18 21.21 24.41 -13.80
N SER A 19 21.98 24.33 -12.73
CA SER A 19 22.95 23.26 -12.50
C SER A 19 23.41 23.19 -11.05
N VAL A 20 24.00 22.07 -10.65
CA VAL A 20 24.66 21.91 -9.35
C VAL A 20 26.03 21.28 -9.52
N ASN A 21 27.03 21.77 -8.75
CA ASN A 21 28.37 21.20 -8.66
C ASN A 21 28.53 20.44 -7.37
N VAL A 22 28.76 19.14 -7.46
CA VAL A 22 28.87 18.25 -6.30
C VAL A 22 30.31 17.74 -6.16
N SER A 23 30.91 18.01 -5.02
CA SER A 23 32.18 17.37 -4.60
C SER A 23 31.86 16.15 -3.76
N ILE A 24 32.67 15.10 -3.92
CA ILE A 24 32.56 13.85 -3.14
C ILE A 24 33.83 13.71 -2.30
N THR A 25 33.66 13.42 -1.03
CA THR A 25 34.78 13.19 -0.09
C THR A 25 34.56 11.94 0.75
N THR A 26 35.64 11.36 1.25
CA THR A 26 35.63 10.31 2.26
C THR A 26 36.77 10.57 3.26
N ASN A 27 36.59 10.15 4.51
CA ASN A 27 37.65 10.23 5.52
C ASN A 27 38.58 9.02 5.48
N ASP A 28 38.34 7.99 4.65
CA ASP A 28 39.27 6.90 4.43
C ASP A 28 40.41 7.36 3.49
N PRO A 29 41.64 7.60 4.01
CA PRO A 29 42.74 8.13 3.19
C PRO A 29 43.26 7.09 2.17
N ASN A 30 42.87 5.84 2.32
CA ASN A 30 43.29 4.74 1.45
C ASN A 30 42.22 4.39 0.40
N ALA A 31 41.11 5.10 0.40
CA ALA A 31 39.99 4.75 -0.48
C ALA A 31 40.06 5.46 -1.83
N THR A 32 39.61 4.73 -2.84
CA THR A 32 39.19 5.29 -4.13
C THR A 32 37.66 5.41 -4.14
N ILE A 33 37.15 6.57 -4.55
CA ILE A 33 35.72 6.81 -4.68
C ILE A 33 35.28 6.47 -6.11
N TYR A 34 34.25 5.64 -6.22
CA TYR A 34 33.57 5.29 -7.47
C TYR A 34 32.16 5.85 -7.44
N TYR A 35 31.67 6.34 -8.59
CA TYR A 35 30.34 6.97 -8.64
C TYR A 35 29.59 6.67 -9.96
N THR A 36 28.26 6.87 -9.91
CA THR A 36 27.33 6.87 -11.03
C THR A 36 26.43 8.11 -10.93
N THR A 37 25.83 8.53 -12.06
CA THR A 37 24.89 9.67 -12.09
C THR A 37 23.51 9.31 -12.66
N ASN A 38 23.31 8.04 -12.96
CA ASN A 38 22.09 7.49 -13.58
C ASN A 38 21.25 6.63 -12.62
N GLY A 39 21.58 6.62 -11.33
CA GLY A 39 20.85 5.84 -10.33
C GLY A 39 21.32 4.40 -10.17
N ASP A 40 22.20 3.91 -11.04
CA ASP A 40 22.78 2.56 -10.90
C ASP A 40 23.69 2.44 -9.67
N GLN A 41 23.82 1.24 -9.15
CA GLN A 41 24.71 0.94 -8.05
C GLN A 41 26.19 1.08 -8.49
N PRO A 42 27.01 1.96 -7.87
CA PRO A 42 28.41 2.08 -8.23
C PRO A 42 29.20 0.82 -7.83
N THR A 43 30.13 0.46 -8.70
CA THR A 43 31.07 -0.67 -8.52
C THR A 43 32.49 -0.20 -8.80
N ILE A 44 33.48 -1.06 -8.59
CA ILE A 44 34.90 -0.79 -8.96
C ILE A 44 35.10 -0.55 -10.47
N ASN A 45 34.09 -0.86 -11.29
CA ASN A 45 34.10 -0.61 -12.75
C ASN A 45 33.43 0.71 -13.12
N SER A 46 32.83 1.41 -12.16
CA SER A 46 32.20 2.72 -12.35
C SER A 46 33.24 3.83 -12.48
N SER A 47 32.80 5.04 -12.79
CA SER A 47 33.69 6.20 -12.90
C SER A 47 34.41 6.48 -11.59
N VAL A 48 35.73 6.72 -11.70
CA VAL A 48 36.55 7.14 -10.53
C VAL A 48 36.37 8.65 -10.33
N TYR A 49 36.07 9.05 -9.11
CA TYR A 49 35.95 10.45 -8.78
C TYR A 49 37.32 11.12 -8.71
N SER A 50 37.48 12.24 -9.44
CA SER A 50 38.74 13.03 -9.47
C SER A 50 38.54 14.53 -9.38
N SER A 51 37.33 15.03 -9.65
CA SER A 51 36.99 16.45 -9.62
C SER A 51 35.45 16.64 -9.42
N PRO A 52 35.00 17.83 -9.00
CA PRO A 52 33.57 18.09 -8.84
C PRO A 52 32.74 17.75 -10.07
N ILE A 53 31.58 17.14 -9.85
CA ILE A 53 30.65 16.70 -10.88
C ILE A 53 29.61 17.82 -11.09
N THR A 54 29.47 18.29 -12.34
CA THR A 54 28.42 19.24 -12.72
C THR A 54 27.22 18.47 -13.26
N LEU A 55 26.08 18.59 -12.57
CA LEU A 55 24.81 18.05 -13.00
C LEU A 55 23.97 19.18 -13.60
N THR A 56 23.54 19.01 -14.86
CA THR A 56 22.74 20.00 -15.61
C THR A 56 21.33 19.50 -15.92
N THR A 57 21.03 18.26 -15.56
CA THR A 57 19.72 17.62 -15.68
C THR A 57 19.43 16.87 -14.40
N THR A 58 18.14 16.65 -14.09
CA THR A 58 17.73 15.85 -12.94
C THR A 58 18.42 14.50 -12.97
N SER A 59 19.09 14.14 -11.87
CA SER A 59 20.01 13.00 -11.80
C SER A 59 20.04 12.40 -10.38
N VAL A 60 20.31 11.10 -10.29
CA VAL A 60 20.63 10.44 -9.02
C VAL A 60 22.12 10.14 -8.98
N LEU A 61 22.85 10.86 -8.13
CA LEU A 61 24.26 10.61 -7.87
C LEU A 61 24.37 9.53 -6.80
N LYS A 62 25.15 8.47 -7.09
CA LYS A 62 25.51 7.44 -6.11
C LYS A 62 27.02 7.29 -6.03
N ALA A 63 27.54 7.01 -4.85
CA ALA A 63 28.98 6.79 -4.66
C ALA A 63 29.28 5.75 -3.57
N ILE A 64 30.37 5.02 -3.78
CA ILE A 64 31.02 4.15 -2.79
C ILE A 64 32.48 4.52 -2.64
N SER A 65 33.06 4.26 -1.49
CA SER A 65 34.49 4.25 -1.29
C SER A 65 35.01 2.81 -1.17
N VAL A 66 36.15 2.55 -1.77
CA VAL A 66 36.80 1.24 -1.76
C VAL A 66 38.24 1.42 -1.25
N SER A 67 38.50 0.93 -0.05
CA SER A 67 39.83 0.99 0.56
C SER A 67 40.83 0.07 -0.16
N SER A 68 42.07 0.52 -0.28
CA SER A 68 43.19 -0.31 -0.75
C SER A 68 43.73 -1.26 0.32
N LEU A 69 43.26 -1.14 1.56
CA LEU A 69 43.64 -2.01 2.65
C LEU A 69 42.97 -3.39 2.51
N ALA A 70 43.79 -4.45 2.74
CA ALA A 70 43.26 -5.81 2.68
C ALA A 70 42.21 -6.05 3.75
N ASN A 71 41.14 -6.76 3.39
CA ASN A 71 40.02 -7.14 4.25
C ASN A 71 39.13 -5.99 4.73
N VAL A 72 39.22 -4.81 4.12
CA VAL A 72 38.26 -3.71 4.32
C VAL A 72 37.25 -3.77 3.19
N PRO A 73 35.98 -4.13 3.44
CA PRO A 73 34.94 -4.12 2.42
C PRO A 73 34.68 -2.70 1.92
N ALA A 74 34.11 -2.59 0.71
CA ALA A 74 33.61 -1.32 0.20
C ALA A 74 32.56 -0.72 1.17
N SER A 75 32.47 0.60 1.17
CA SER A 75 31.48 1.30 1.98
C SER A 75 30.04 0.96 1.56
N PHE A 76 29.08 1.26 2.44
CA PHE A 76 27.70 1.45 2.00
C PHE A 76 27.64 2.60 0.99
N THR A 77 26.61 2.53 0.13
CA THR A 77 26.39 3.54 -0.91
C THR A 77 25.83 4.82 -0.31
N GLU A 78 26.46 5.97 -0.61
CA GLU A 78 25.83 7.28 -0.44
C GLU A 78 25.09 7.64 -1.72
N TYR A 79 23.92 8.28 -1.61
CA TYR A 79 23.12 8.69 -2.76
C TYR A 79 22.32 9.96 -2.50
N ALA A 80 22.06 10.70 -3.58
CA ALA A 80 21.26 11.91 -3.56
C ALA A 80 20.65 12.20 -4.93
N THR A 81 19.36 12.53 -4.93
CA THR A 81 18.66 13.03 -6.13
C THR A 81 18.75 14.54 -6.19
N TYR A 82 19.17 15.07 -7.33
CA TYR A 82 19.25 16.49 -7.66
C TYR A 82 18.24 16.79 -8.76
N PHE A 83 17.20 17.57 -8.43
CA PHE A 83 16.16 18.00 -9.37
C PHE A 83 16.57 19.32 -10.00
N ILE A 84 16.90 19.31 -11.29
CA ILE A 84 17.41 20.48 -11.98
C ILE A 84 16.31 21.14 -12.81
N ASN A 85 15.96 22.38 -12.45
CA ASN A 85 14.86 23.14 -13.04
C ASN A 85 13.46 22.48 -12.91
N ASP A 86 13.34 21.49 -12.04
CA ASP A 86 12.08 20.89 -11.65
C ASP A 86 11.56 21.53 -10.37
N ASN A 87 10.25 21.63 -10.24
CA ASN A 87 9.61 21.93 -8.97
C ASN A 87 8.19 21.33 -8.95
N HIS A 88 7.72 20.94 -7.77
CA HIS A 88 6.41 20.32 -7.58
C HIS A 88 5.70 20.94 -6.38
N THR A 89 4.38 20.75 -6.32
CA THR A 89 3.52 21.28 -5.24
C THR A 89 3.08 20.20 -4.25
N ILE A 90 3.45 18.95 -4.50
CA ILE A 90 3.21 17.79 -3.64
C ILE A 90 4.54 17.05 -3.36
N PRO A 91 4.61 16.19 -2.34
CA PRO A 91 5.80 15.42 -2.02
C PRO A 91 6.35 14.63 -3.20
N ILE A 92 7.64 14.27 -3.12
CA ILE A 92 8.31 13.50 -4.17
C ILE A 92 8.89 12.22 -3.57
N LEU A 93 8.66 11.11 -4.26
CA LEU A 93 9.36 9.86 -4.05
C LEU A 93 10.35 9.66 -5.20
N SER A 94 11.64 9.68 -4.91
CA SER A 94 12.68 9.31 -5.88
C SER A 94 13.15 7.90 -5.59
N ILE A 95 13.03 7.01 -6.59
CA ILE A 95 13.52 5.62 -6.52
C ILE A 95 14.66 5.42 -7.48
N SER A 96 15.63 4.57 -7.11
CA SER A 96 16.74 4.27 -8.01
C SER A 96 17.43 2.93 -7.73
N GLY A 97 17.94 2.31 -8.78
CA GLY A 97 18.66 1.04 -8.74
C GLY A 97 18.87 0.47 -10.13
N ASP A 98 19.78 -0.50 -10.26
CA ASP A 98 20.24 -1.06 -11.54
C ASP A 98 19.13 -1.65 -12.41
N SER A 99 18.06 -2.11 -11.80
CA SER A 99 16.99 -2.80 -12.52
C SER A 99 15.59 -2.35 -12.05
N VAL A 100 15.50 -1.18 -11.45
CA VAL A 100 14.22 -0.63 -11.01
C VAL A 100 13.32 -0.29 -12.20
N ASP A 101 13.91 0.13 -13.31
CA ASP A 101 13.23 0.34 -14.57
C ASP A 101 12.61 -0.96 -15.13
N VAL A 102 13.24 -2.10 -14.94
CA VAL A 102 12.70 -3.41 -15.33
C VAL A 102 11.39 -3.73 -14.61
N LEU A 103 11.28 -3.34 -13.35
CA LEU A 103 10.07 -3.54 -12.56
C LEU A 103 8.95 -2.60 -13.01
N ILE A 104 9.26 -1.33 -13.24
CA ILE A 104 8.29 -0.25 -13.36
C ILE A 104 7.96 0.09 -14.80
N GLU A 105 8.93 0.03 -15.72
CA GLU A 105 8.77 0.44 -17.12
C GLU A 105 8.25 -0.70 -18.00
N ASP A 106 7.34 -0.36 -18.93
CA ASP A 106 6.65 -1.35 -19.75
C ASP A 106 7.55 -2.09 -20.75
N GLY A 107 8.61 -1.49 -21.22
CA GLY A 107 9.44 -2.04 -22.31
C GLY A 107 10.07 -3.40 -22.04
N VAL A 108 10.11 -3.85 -20.80
CA VAL A 108 10.81 -5.06 -20.38
C VAL A 108 9.86 -6.20 -20.03
N GLN A 109 8.66 -5.89 -19.59
CA GLN A 109 7.67 -6.90 -19.24
C GLN A 109 6.47 -6.77 -20.16
N ASN A 110 6.37 -7.62 -21.14
CA ASN A 110 5.18 -7.64 -21.95
C ASN A 110 4.00 -8.17 -21.11
N ILE A 111 2.83 -7.69 -21.42
CA ILE A 111 1.57 -7.98 -20.71
C ILE A 111 1.32 -9.49 -20.56
N GLY A 112 1.74 -10.30 -21.52
CA GLY A 112 1.59 -11.75 -21.48
C GLY A 112 2.50 -12.46 -20.47
N SER A 113 3.54 -11.84 -19.98
CA SER A 113 4.51 -12.44 -19.05
C SER A 113 4.19 -12.19 -17.56
N TRP A 114 3.33 -11.25 -17.25
CA TRP A 114 3.00 -10.93 -15.84
C TRP A 114 2.23 -12.03 -15.12
N TRP A 115 1.49 -12.87 -15.85
CA TRP A 115 0.79 -14.03 -15.31
C TRP A 115 1.71 -15.21 -15.00
N SER A 116 2.80 -15.37 -15.74
CA SER A 116 3.57 -16.61 -15.75
C SER A 116 5.06 -16.44 -15.42
N GLY A 117 5.55 -15.22 -15.30
CA GLY A 117 6.96 -14.95 -15.01
C GLY A 117 7.27 -14.98 -13.52
N THR A 118 8.51 -15.33 -13.17
CA THR A 118 9.04 -15.04 -11.84
C THR A 118 9.06 -13.52 -11.67
N PRO A 119 8.46 -12.94 -10.63
CA PRO A 119 8.53 -11.51 -10.40
C PRO A 119 9.98 -11.06 -10.36
N HIS A 120 10.30 -9.98 -11.07
CA HIS A 120 11.57 -9.32 -10.91
C HIS A 120 11.47 -8.43 -9.65
N GLU A 121 12.31 -8.71 -8.68
CA GLU A 121 12.29 -8.05 -7.36
C GLU A 121 13.67 -7.42 -7.12
N PRO A 122 13.97 -6.28 -7.79
CA PRO A 122 15.24 -5.61 -7.61
C PRO A 122 15.32 -5.00 -6.22
N TYR A 123 16.53 -4.76 -5.73
CA TYR A 123 16.69 -3.84 -4.65
C TYR A 123 17.27 -2.51 -5.13
N GLY A 124 17.03 -1.46 -4.34
CA GLY A 124 17.48 -0.12 -4.67
C GLY A 124 17.16 0.87 -3.56
N THR A 125 17.24 2.13 -3.87
CA THR A 125 17.13 3.22 -2.91
C THR A 125 15.83 3.99 -3.08
N ILE A 126 15.31 4.52 -1.98
CA ILE A 126 14.27 5.55 -2.00
C ILE A 126 14.76 6.82 -1.29
N GLU A 127 14.26 7.95 -1.74
CA GLU A 127 14.41 9.26 -1.11
C GLU A 127 13.02 9.92 -1.08
N TRP A 128 12.60 10.33 0.11
CA TRP A 128 11.33 11.00 0.33
C TRP A 128 11.54 12.48 0.57
N PHE A 129 10.93 13.31 -0.26
CA PHE A 129 11.05 14.76 -0.19
C PHE A 129 9.68 15.40 0.06
N ASN A 130 9.65 16.48 0.81
CA ASN A 130 8.46 17.31 0.89
C ASN A 130 8.24 18.11 -0.43
N ALA A 131 7.11 18.82 -0.52
CA ALA A 131 6.77 19.61 -1.70
C ALA A 131 7.77 20.76 -1.99
N GLN A 132 8.58 21.16 -1.01
CA GLN A 132 9.64 22.17 -1.18
C GLN A 132 10.96 21.57 -1.68
N GLY A 133 10.98 20.26 -1.95
CA GLY A 133 12.17 19.55 -2.41
C GLY A 133 13.22 19.34 -1.31
N VAL A 134 12.83 19.44 -0.04
CA VAL A 134 13.71 19.10 1.09
C VAL A 134 13.62 17.61 1.35
N LEU A 135 14.77 16.93 1.37
CA LEU A 135 14.85 15.52 1.75
C LEU A 135 14.42 15.35 3.21
N ILE A 136 13.42 14.53 3.43
CA ILE A 136 12.89 14.19 4.76
C ILE A 136 13.57 12.93 5.28
N ASP A 137 13.53 11.85 4.49
CA ASP A 137 14.16 10.58 4.85
C ASP A 137 14.56 9.79 3.59
N LYS A 138 15.42 8.80 3.77
CA LYS A 138 15.87 7.92 2.70
C LYS A 138 16.27 6.55 3.21
N GLY A 139 16.22 5.56 2.33
CA GLY A 139 16.59 4.20 2.68
C GLY A 139 16.91 3.33 1.49
N THR A 140 17.40 2.14 1.77
CA THR A 140 17.67 1.09 0.79
C THR A 140 16.86 -0.13 1.15
N GLY A 141 16.35 -0.85 0.14
CA GLY A 141 15.52 -2.01 0.37
C GLY A 141 15.08 -2.73 -0.90
N ASP A 142 14.07 -3.57 -0.76
CA ASP A 142 13.57 -4.43 -1.82
C ASP A 142 12.33 -3.83 -2.47
N PHE A 143 12.28 -3.85 -3.80
CA PHE A 143 11.10 -3.57 -4.59
C PHE A 143 10.40 -4.87 -4.95
N ASN A 144 9.10 -4.96 -4.69
CA ASN A 144 8.28 -6.12 -5.02
C ASN A 144 7.10 -5.68 -5.88
N LYS A 145 6.62 -6.54 -6.75
CA LYS A 145 5.43 -6.30 -7.54
C LYS A 145 4.21 -6.06 -6.64
N HIS A 146 3.45 -5.00 -6.91
CA HIS A 146 2.13 -4.77 -6.33
C HIS A 146 1.07 -4.64 -7.41
N GLY A 147 -0.08 -5.27 -7.19
CA GLY A 147 -1.17 -5.33 -8.17
C GLY A 147 -1.06 -6.54 -9.10
N ASN A 148 -2.05 -6.71 -9.92
CA ASN A 148 -2.17 -7.79 -10.87
C ASN A 148 -2.50 -7.24 -12.27
N ASP A 149 -3.77 -7.00 -12.59
CA ASP A 149 -4.21 -6.48 -13.89
C ASP A 149 -3.61 -5.10 -14.20
N SER A 150 -3.43 -4.27 -13.18
CA SER A 150 -2.84 -2.94 -13.28
C SER A 150 -1.39 -2.93 -13.81
N TRP A 151 -0.74 -4.09 -13.85
CA TRP A 151 0.58 -4.23 -14.47
C TRP A 151 0.55 -4.21 -16.01
N ALA A 152 -0.65 -4.21 -16.60
CA ALA A 152 -0.83 -3.93 -18.02
C ALA A 152 -0.63 -2.44 -18.37
N TYR A 153 -0.60 -1.54 -17.38
CA TYR A 153 -0.44 -0.11 -17.60
C TYR A 153 1.02 0.34 -17.45
N ASP A 154 1.35 1.49 -18.01
CA ASP A 154 2.70 2.06 -17.93
C ASP A 154 3.07 2.49 -16.51
N GLN A 155 2.07 2.93 -15.71
CA GLN A 155 2.27 3.28 -14.31
C GLN A 155 1.93 2.09 -13.41
N ARG A 156 2.91 1.25 -13.14
CA ARG A 156 2.77 0.04 -12.34
C ARG A 156 2.90 0.31 -10.86
N GLY A 157 2.21 -0.48 -10.06
CA GLY A 157 2.36 -0.47 -8.60
C GLY A 157 3.51 -1.36 -8.13
N PHE A 158 4.10 -0.99 -7.00
CA PHE A 158 5.09 -1.79 -6.31
C PHE A 158 4.96 -1.65 -4.79
N ASP A 159 5.38 -2.67 -4.05
CA ASP A 159 5.68 -2.58 -2.63
C ASP A 159 7.16 -2.26 -2.47
N TYR A 160 7.50 -1.46 -1.47
CA TYR A 160 8.88 -1.24 -1.07
C TYR A 160 9.07 -1.62 0.39
N VAL A 161 10.11 -2.42 0.66
CA VAL A 161 10.45 -2.88 2.02
C VAL A 161 11.83 -2.40 2.37
N MET A 162 11.94 -1.49 3.33
CA MET A 162 13.24 -0.99 3.80
C MET A 162 14.03 -2.04 4.56
N ARG A 163 15.36 -1.99 4.41
CA ARG A 163 16.32 -2.94 4.98
C ARG A 163 17.50 -2.21 5.61
N ASP A 164 17.65 -2.30 6.91
CA ASP A 164 18.76 -1.70 7.67
C ASP A 164 20.14 -2.31 7.37
N GLN A 165 20.17 -3.54 6.86
CA GLN A 165 21.40 -4.22 6.45
C GLN A 165 22.19 -3.49 5.35
N PHE A 166 21.60 -2.52 4.68
CA PHE A 166 22.24 -1.68 3.67
C PHE A 166 22.77 -0.36 4.22
N GLY A 167 22.82 -0.20 5.55
CA GLY A 167 23.44 0.93 6.21
C GLY A 167 22.58 2.18 6.37
N TYR A 168 21.26 2.01 6.30
CA TYR A 168 20.25 3.04 6.54
C TYR A 168 19.22 2.57 7.57
N ASN A 169 18.15 3.35 7.77
CA ASN A 169 17.07 2.98 8.67
C ASN A 169 16.30 1.75 8.15
N TYR A 170 15.67 1.03 9.07
CA TYR A 170 14.80 -0.09 8.74
C TYR A 170 13.39 0.35 8.27
N ALA A 171 13.05 1.63 8.45
CA ALA A 171 11.74 2.20 8.12
C ALA A 171 11.90 3.61 7.57
N LEU A 172 11.00 4.02 6.70
CA LEU A 172 10.80 5.39 6.27
C LEU A 172 10.12 6.16 7.41
N LYS A 173 10.69 7.30 7.80
CA LYS A 173 10.23 8.10 8.94
C LYS A 173 9.71 9.44 8.48
N ASP A 174 8.40 9.59 8.53
CA ASP A 174 7.67 10.85 8.32
C ASP A 174 6.20 10.65 8.69
N ASP A 175 5.50 11.73 8.97
CA ASP A 175 4.04 11.78 9.07
C ASP A 175 3.40 11.66 7.68
N LEU A 176 3.55 10.49 7.03
CA LEU A 176 3.10 10.28 5.65
C LEU A 176 1.60 10.51 5.46
N PHE A 177 0.81 10.22 6.51
CA PHE A 177 -0.64 10.20 6.44
C PHE A 177 -1.25 11.02 7.58
N TYR A 178 -1.75 12.20 7.28
CA TYR A 178 -2.30 13.15 8.27
C TYR A 178 -3.50 12.62 9.08
N THR A 179 -4.09 11.50 8.65
CA THR A 179 -5.22 10.84 9.35
C THR A 179 -4.79 9.81 10.38
N LYS A 180 -3.49 9.54 10.49
CA LYS A 180 -2.92 8.51 11.36
C LYS A 180 -1.80 9.12 12.23
N ASP A 181 -1.51 8.46 13.34
CA ASP A 181 -0.45 8.84 14.29
C ASP A 181 0.84 8.02 14.10
N ARG A 182 0.92 7.20 13.07
CA ARG A 182 2.07 6.40 12.73
C ARG A 182 3.07 7.21 11.91
N ASP A 183 4.35 7.15 12.28
CA ASP A 183 5.45 7.90 11.68
C ASP A 183 6.63 7.02 11.21
N GLU A 184 6.53 5.68 11.36
CA GLU A 184 7.54 4.72 10.90
C GLU A 184 6.91 3.63 10.04
N TYR A 185 7.42 3.47 8.80
CA TYR A 185 6.88 2.53 7.81
C TYR A 185 8.01 1.69 7.23
N GLN A 186 8.16 0.43 7.66
CA GLN A 186 9.12 -0.49 7.06
C GLN A 186 8.71 -0.84 5.63
N ARG A 187 7.40 -1.03 5.41
CA ARG A 187 6.83 -1.33 4.10
C ARG A 187 5.77 -0.29 3.72
N VAL A 188 5.85 0.14 2.47
CA VAL A 188 4.85 0.99 1.83
C VAL A 188 4.44 0.42 0.49
N ILE A 189 3.21 0.72 0.07
CA ILE A 189 2.73 0.48 -1.28
C ILE A 189 2.89 1.79 -2.05
N VAL A 190 3.34 1.70 -3.30
CA VAL A 190 3.35 2.83 -4.24
C VAL A 190 2.52 2.44 -5.45
N LYS A 191 1.41 3.13 -5.68
CA LYS A 191 0.37 2.74 -6.63
C LYS A 191 -0.11 3.96 -7.42
N ALA A 192 -0.42 3.79 -8.70
CA ALA A 192 -0.98 4.83 -9.54
C ALA A 192 -2.44 4.51 -9.91
N ALA A 193 -3.30 4.45 -8.88
CA ALA A 193 -4.75 4.23 -8.97
C ALA A 193 -5.21 2.93 -9.70
N ALA A 194 -4.32 1.99 -9.99
CA ALA A 194 -4.61 0.69 -10.61
C ALA A 194 -5.56 0.79 -11.83
N ASN A 195 -6.74 0.17 -11.78
CA ASN A 195 -7.70 0.19 -12.88
C ASN A 195 -8.41 1.54 -13.06
N ASP A 196 -8.36 2.40 -12.05
CA ASP A 196 -8.82 3.79 -12.12
C ASP A 196 -7.73 4.74 -12.68
N ASN A 197 -6.60 4.19 -13.14
CA ASN A 197 -5.48 4.94 -13.70
C ASN A 197 -5.86 5.61 -15.02
N TYR A 198 -5.16 6.68 -15.31
CA TYR A 198 -5.24 7.42 -16.56
C TYR A 198 -4.05 7.04 -17.47
N PRO A 199 -4.24 6.51 -18.62
CA PRO A 199 -5.46 6.14 -19.35
C PRO A 199 -5.85 4.68 -19.08
N ALA A 200 -6.76 4.45 -18.16
CA ALA A 200 -7.22 3.12 -17.86
C ALA A 200 -7.97 2.49 -19.05
N SER A 201 -7.84 1.18 -19.20
CA SER A 201 -8.47 0.46 -20.29
C SER A 201 -9.96 0.16 -20.06
N PHE A 202 -10.46 0.31 -18.84
CA PHE A 202 -11.87 0.07 -18.50
C PHE A 202 -12.77 1.25 -18.89
N GLY A 203 -12.91 1.52 -20.18
CA GLY A 203 -13.92 2.42 -20.69
C GLY A 203 -13.63 3.93 -20.65
N GLY A 204 -12.42 4.34 -20.32
CA GLY A 204 -11.97 5.74 -20.44
C GLY A 204 -12.56 6.71 -19.42
N SER A 205 -13.05 6.21 -18.27
CA SER A 205 -13.62 7.01 -17.18
C SER A 205 -12.79 6.99 -15.91
N GLY A 206 -11.50 6.76 -16.00
CA GLY A 206 -10.57 6.79 -14.85
C GLY A 206 -10.56 8.16 -14.17
N ALA A 207 -10.77 8.18 -12.86
CA ALA A 207 -10.74 9.38 -12.03
C ALA A 207 -9.39 9.55 -11.28
N HIS A 208 -8.62 8.48 -11.20
CA HIS A 208 -7.32 8.40 -10.53
C HIS A 208 -7.35 8.59 -9.00
N ILE A 209 -8.54 8.59 -8.40
CA ILE A 209 -8.71 8.85 -6.97
C ILE A 209 -9.72 7.92 -6.26
N ARG A 210 -10.47 7.06 -6.98
CA ARG A 210 -11.58 6.31 -6.37
C ARG A 210 -11.16 5.51 -5.15
N ASP A 211 -10.13 4.68 -5.29
CA ASP A 211 -9.65 3.83 -4.20
C ASP A 211 -9.18 4.66 -3.00
N ALA A 212 -8.32 5.66 -3.22
CA ALA A 212 -7.84 6.54 -2.16
C ALA A 212 -8.98 7.32 -1.49
N TYR A 213 -9.91 7.83 -2.27
CA TYR A 213 -11.07 8.58 -1.78
C TYR A 213 -11.95 7.73 -0.85
N ILE A 214 -12.25 6.48 -1.24
CA ILE A 214 -13.11 5.61 -0.42
C ILE A 214 -12.39 5.14 0.85
N GLN A 215 -11.10 4.85 0.76
CA GLN A 215 -10.28 4.54 1.94
C GLN A 215 -10.28 5.74 2.92
N HIS A 216 -10.13 6.95 2.41
CA HIS A 216 -10.21 8.18 3.20
C HIS A 216 -11.62 8.41 3.77
N LEU A 217 -12.66 8.18 2.97
CA LEU A 217 -14.05 8.28 3.42
C LEU A 217 -14.34 7.32 4.58
N SER A 218 -13.76 6.12 4.56
CA SER A 218 -13.84 5.18 5.69
C SER A 218 -13.23 5.78 6.97
N GLN A 219 -12.06 6.41 6.84
CA GLN A 219 -11.36 7.01 8.00
C GLN A 219 -12.15 8.16 8.62
N ILE A 220 -12.58 9.13 7.81
CA ILE A 220 -13.30 10.31 8.32
C ILE A 220 -14.71 9.96 8.83
N SER A 221 -15.28 8.85 8.37
CA SER A 221 -16.57 8.33 8.84
C SER A 221 -16.45 7.46 10.07
N ASP A 222 -15.25 7.24 10.58
CA ASP A 222 -14.97 6.35 11.71
C ASP A 222 -15.64 4.98 11.52
N LEU A 223 -15.39 4.35 10.36
CA LEU A 223 -15.90 3.02 10.09
C LEU A 223 -15.12 1.98 10.86
N ARG A 224 -15.83 0.98 11.38
CA ARG A 224 -15.28 -0.06 12.29
C ARG A 224 -14.56 -1.17 11.54
N MET A 225 -13.71 -0.79 10.59
CA MET A 225 -12.88 -1.69 9.80
C MET A 225 -11.51 -1.04 9.57
N ASP A 226 -10.60 -1.76 8.94
CA ASP A 226 -9.30 -1.21 8.63
C ASP A 226 -9.25 -0.74 7.16
N GLU A 227 -8.50 0.30 6.92
CA GLU A 227 -8.32 0.89 5.61
C GLU A 227 -6.87 1.36 5.40
N ARG A 228 -6.50 1.54 4.14
CA ARG A 228 -5.19 2.03 3.72
C ARG A 228 -5.16 3.55 3.70
N SER A 229 -4.35 4.15 4.56
CA SER A 229 -4.02 5.56 4.42
C SER A 229 -3.22 5.79 3.15
N SER A 230 -3.39 6.95 2.51
CA SER A 230 -2.66 7.31 1.30
C SER A 230 -2.33 8.80 1.25
N SER A 231 -1.24 9.11 0.55
CA SER A 231 -0.84 10.47 0.19
C SER A 231 -0.35 10.51 -1.25
N ASN A 232 -0.70 11.57 -1.98
CA ASN A 232 -0.22 11.75 -3.35
C ASN A 232 1.24 12.16 -3.36
N CYS A 233 1.99 11.63 -4.31
CA CYS A 233 3.38 12.01 -4.53
C CYS A 233 3.74 12.01 -6.02
N ILE A 234 4.82 12.69 -6.37
CA ILE A 234 5.46 12.57 -7.67
C ILE A 234 6.49 11.45 -7.59
N LEU A 235 6.42 10.51 -8.52
CA LEU A 235 7.44 9.47 -8.67
C LEU A 235 8.52 9.91 -9.65
N TYR A 236 9.77 9.82 -9.22
CA TYR A 236 10.96 9.81 -10.08
C TYR A 236 11.62 8.43 -10.04
N MET A 237 12.03 7.95 -11.19
CA MET A 237 12.71 6.67 -11.35
C MET A 237 14.05 6.88 -12.04
N ASN A 238 15.15 6.59 -11.33
CA ASN A 238 16.52 6.82 -11.83
C ASN A 238 16.72 8.25 -12.37
N GLY A 239 16.16 9.26 -11.65
CA GLY A 239 16.22 10.68 -12.03
C GLY A 239 15.25 11.09 -13.15
N ARG A 240 14.41 10.19 -13.65
CA ARG A 240 13.41 10.46 -14.68
C ARG A 240 12.02 10.62 -14.06
N TYR A 241 11.33 11.71 -14.36
CA TYR A 241 9.93 11.93 -13.97
C TYR A 241 9.04 10.80 -14.50
N TRP A 242 8.24 10.20 -13.63
CA TRP A 242 7.40 9.06 -13.99
C TRP A 242 5.89 9.31 -13.81
N GLY A 243 5.51 10.36 -13.10
CA GLY A 243 4.12 10.78 -12.97
C GLY A 243 3.63 10.88 -11.53
N VAL A 244 2.33 11.04 -11.39
CA VAL A 244 1.66 11.09 -10.08
C VAL A 244 1.37 9.68 -9.61
N TYR A 245 1.69 9.42 -8.36
CA TYR A 245 1.47 8.18 -7.64
C TYR A 245 0.88 8.46 -6.27
N GLU A 246 0.49 7.42 -5.59
CA GLU A 246 0.10 7.42 -4.20
C GLU A 246 1.07 6.54 -3.41
N ILE A 247 1.62 7.07 -2.32
CA ILE A 247 2.25 6.25 -1.29
C ILE A 247 1.16 5.83 -0.32
N ARG A 248 1.14 4.55 0.07
CA ARG A 248 0.07 3.96 0.87
C ARG A 248 0.58 3.07 1.98
N GLU A 249 -0.19 3.01 3.04
CA GLU A 249 -0.01 2.03 4.10
C GLU A 249 -0.41 0.62 3.65
N LYS A 250 0.23 -0.40 4.19
CA LYS A 250 -0.07 -1.81 3.88
C LYS A 250 -0.74 -2.49 5.06
N VAL A 251 -2.07 -2.61 4.99
CA VAL A 251 -2.91 -3.16 6.08
C VAL A 251 -2.72 -4.66 6.31
N ASP A 252 -2.26 -5.41 5.33
CA ASP A 252 -1.92 -6.83 5.43
C ASP A 252 -0.43 -7.05 5.78
N ASP A 253 0.21 -6.06 6.36
CA ASP A 253 1.55 -6.19 6.92
C ASP A 253 1.49 -6.28 8.45
N HIS A 254 2.38 -7.06 9.02
CA HIS A 254 2.49 -7.19 10.47
C HIS A 254 2.90 -5.89 11.17
N ASP A 255 3.56 -4.96 10.48
CA ASP A 255 3.86 -3.64 11.04
C ASP A 255 2.59 -2.84 11.32
N PHE A 256 1.58 -2.94 10.43
CA PHE A 256 0.27 -2.34 10.63
C PHE A 256 -0.44 -2.94 11.84
N THR A 257 -0.51 -4.26 11.89
CA THR A 257 -1.22 -4.97 12.97
C THR A 257 -0.50 -4.83 14.31
N ASP A 258 0.83 -4.74 14.31
CA ASP A 258 1.62 -4.49 15.52
C ASP A 258 1.39 -3.07 16.05
N HIS A 259 1.48 -2.05 15.19
CA HIS A 259 1.31 -0.66 15.59
C HIS A 259 -0.09 -0.36 16.15
N TYR A 260 -1.15 -0.71 15.40
CA TYR A 260 -2.53 -0.34 15.79
C TYR A 260 -3.17 -1.31 16.77
N TYR A 261 -2.70 -2.55 16.85
CA TYR A 261 -3.39 -3.63 17.57
C TYR A 261 -2.52 -4.43 18.52
N ASP A 262 -1.21 -4.17 18.65
CA ASP A 262 -0.22 -4.99 19.36
C ASP A 262 -0.26 -6.47 18.91
N GLN A 263 -0.45 -6.70 17.60
CA GLN A 263 -0.57 -8.02 17.01
C GLN A 263 0.55 -8.26 16.01
N GLN A 264 1.57 -8.98 16.44
CA GLN A 264 2.72 -9.31 15.59
C GLN A 264 2.38 -10.42 14.60
N LYS A 265 3.20 -10.58 13.58
CA LYS A 265 3.09 -11.55 12.48
C LYS A 265 2.66 -12.96 12.91
N ASP A 266 3.21 -13.47 14.00
CA ASP A 266 2.92 -14.82 14.50
C ASP A 266 1.66 -14.86 15.38
N SER A 267 1.03 -13.73 15.61
CA SER A 267 -0.15 -13.54 16.45
C SER A 267 -1.39 -13.07 15.68
N ILE A 268 -1.43 -13.28 14.37
CA ILE A 268 -2.57 -12.91 13.54
C ILE A 268 -3.02 -14.06 12.64
N GLN A 269 -4.30 -14.02 12.29
CA GLN A 269 -4.90 -14.82 11.22
C GLN A 269 -5.49 -13.87 10.20
N PHE A 270 -5.07 -13.98 8.95
CA PHE A 270 -5.48 -13.08 7.88
C PHE A 270 -5.86 -13.88 6.63
N LEU A 271 -7.06 -13.64 6.14
CA LEU A 271 -7.65 -14.30 4.96
C LEU A 271 -7.94 -13.27 3.88
N LYS A 272 -7.69 -13.64 2.63
CA LYS A 272 -7.97 -12.81 1.46
C LYS A 272 -8.64 -13.64 0.37
N THR A 273 -9.57 -13.01 -0.35
CA THR A 273 -10.24 -13.60 -1.52
C THR A 273 -9.98 -12.75 -2.76
N TRP A 274 -9.49 -13.41 -3.80
CA TRP A 274 -9.41 -12.91 -5.16
C TRP A 274 -9.65 -14.06 -6.12
N GLY A 275 -10.94 -14.31 -6.47
CA GLY A 275 -11.40 -15.50 -7.17
C GLY A 275 -11.33 -16.79 -6.36
N GLY A 276 -10.33 -16.94 -5.52
CA GLY A 276 -10.16 -18.01 -4.53
C GLY A 276 -9.62 -17.43 -3.23
N THR A 277 -9.85 -18.10 -2.12
CA THR A 277 -9.37 -17.66 -0.80
C THR A 277 -8.04 -18.30 -0.45
N TRP A 278 -7.14 -17.50 0.10
CA TRP A 278 -5.89 -18.00 0.69
C TRP A 278 -5.65 -17.40 2.07
N VAL A 279 -4.74 -18.02 2.78
CA VAL A 279 -4.30 -17.59 4.09
C VAL A 279 -3.02 -16.78 3.94
N GLU A 280 -3.05 -15.51 4.32
CA GLU A 280 -1.87 -14.65 4.35
C GLU A 280 -1.05 -14.92 5.62
N TYR A 281 -1.71 -14.96 6.78
CA TYR A 281 -1.11 -15.27 8.07
C TYR A 281 -1.94 -16.27 8.87
N GLY A 282 -1.30 -17.00 9.77
CA GLY A 282 -1.95 -17.94 10.70
C GLY A 282 -2.05 -19.38 10.21
N GLY A 283 -1.49 -19.67 9.02
CA GLY A 283 -1.47 -21.02 8.45
C GLY A 283 -2.87 -21.60 8.24
N PRO A 284 -3.01 -22.90 7.95
CA PRO A 284 -4.31 -23.56 7.69
C PRO A 284 -5.33 -23.41 8.83
N GLN A 285 -4.87 -23.13 10.04
CA GLN A 285 -5.73 -22.92 11.19
C GLN A 285 -6.62 -21.66 11.04
N ALA A 286 -6.15 -20.65 10.33
CA ALA A 286 -6.95 -19.44 10.08
C ALA A 286 -8.25 -19.75 9.33
N GLN A 287 -8.18 -20.56 8.26
CA GLN A 287 -9.37 -20.99 7.53
C GLN A 287 -10.27 -21.88 8.39
N THR A 288 -9.67 -22.80 9.15
CA THR A 288 -10.44 -23.68 10.05
C THR A 288 -11.21 -22.88 11.10
N ASP A 289 -10.59 -21.86 11.69
CA ASP A 289 -11.21 -21.04 12.72
C ASP A 289 -12.32 -20.14 12.13
N TRP A 290 -12.14 -19.62 10.93
CA TRP A 290 -13.20 -18.91 10.22
C TRP A 290 -14.39 -19.84 9.90
N ASP A 291 -14.13 -21.04 9.38
CA ASP A 291 -15.16 -22.02 9.07
C ASP A 291 -15.93 -22.46 10.33
N ASN A 292 -15.26 -22.62 11.46
CA ASN A 292 -15.91 -22.94 12.73
C ASN A 292 -16.89 -21.83 13.15
N LEU A 293 -16.47 -20.56 13.07
CA LEU A 293 -17.35 -19.42 13.38
C LEU A 293 -18.53 -19.36 12.41
N LYS A 294 -18.28 -19.45 11.10
CA LYS A 294 -19.30 -19.49 10.05
C LYS A 294 -20.32 -20.61 10.33
N ASN A 295 -19.85 -21.83 10.55
CA ASN A 295 -20.71 -22.99 10.81
C ASN A 295 -21.52 -22.80 12.10
N TYR A 296 -20.94 -22.21 13.15
CA TYR A 296 -21.67 -21.88 14.36
C TYR A 296 -22.83 -20.91 14.07
N ILE A 297 -22.57 -19.84 13.34
CA ILE A 297 -23.57 -18.83 12.96
C ILE A 297 -24.71 -19.48 12.16
N LEU A 298 -24.37 -20.29 11.16
CA LEU A 298 -25.34 -20.89 10.26
C LEU A 298 -26.16 -22.04 10.89
N SER A 299 -25.63 -22.66 11.94
CA SER A 299 -26.28 -23.81 12.61
C SER A 299 -27.10 -23.44 13.84
N ASN A 300 -27.05 -22.18 14.29
CA ASN A 300 -27.72 -21.73 15.49
C ASN A 300 -28.61 -20.52 15.19
N PRO A 301 -29.84 -20.43 15.74
CA PRO A 301 -30.70 -19.27 15.53
C PRO A 301 -30.11 -18.03 16.20
N MET A 302 -29.83 -16.99 15.42
CA MET A 302 -29.18 -15.75 15.89
C MET A 302 -30.11 -14.80 16.62
N ASN A 303 -31.42 -14.96 16.52
CA ASN A 303 -32.41 -14.28 17.40
C ASN A 303 -32.35 -14.74 18.85
N ASN A 304 -31.57 -15.78 19.15
CA ASN A 304 -31.26 -16.18 20.52
C ASN A 304 -30.09 -15.34 21.05
N ALA A 305 -30.31 -14.55 22.10
CA ALA A 305 -29.33 -13.65 22.67
C ALA A 305 -28.03 -14.35 23.13
N ALA A 306 -28.07 -15.58 23.62
CA ALA A 306 -26.87 -16.32 24.01
C ALA A 306 -26.01 -16.70 22.79
N ASN A 307 -26.65 -17.14 21.71
CA ASN A 307 -25.95 -17.45 20.45
C ASN A 307 -25.30 -16.21 19.86
N TYR A 308 -26.04 -15.10 19.81
CA TYR A 308 -25.52 -13.84 19.32
C TYR A 308 -24.38 -13.29 20.18
N THR A 309 -24.47 -13.41 21.50
CA THR A 309 -23.38 -13.05 22.42
C THR A 309 -22.12 -13.88 22.14
N THR A 310 -22.26 -15.16 21.85
CA THR A 310 -21.14 -16.05 21.46
C THR A 310 -20.51 -15.57 20.16
N VAL A 311 -21.30 -15.15 19.17
CA VAL A 311 -20.79 -14.57 17.92
C VAL A 311 -20.04 -13.28 18.19
N LYS A 312 -20.62 -12.32 18.94
CA LYS A 312 -19.97 -11.04 19.28
C LYS A 312 -18.65 -11.21 20.05
N SER A 313 -18.43 -12.31 20.73
CA SER A 313 -17.16 -12.61 21.40
C SER A 313 -16.03 -12.97 20.42
N GLN A 314 -16.34 -13.37 19.18
CA GLN A 314 -15.40 -13.85 18.15
C GLN A 314 -15.41 -13.03 16.87
N PHE A 315 -16.44 -12.23 16.68
CA PHE A 315 -16.65 -11.45 15.46
C PHE A 315 -17.07 -10.02 15.81
N ASN A 316 -16.41 -9.05 15.21
CA ASN A 316 -16.82 -7.66 15.22
C ASN A 316 -17.97 -7.47 14.24
N THR A 317 -19.20 -7.63 14.71
CA THR A 317 -20.40 -7.49 13.87
C THR A 317 -20.58 -6.06 13.35
N GLY A 318 -20.06 -5.07 14.07
CA GLY A 318 -20.02 -3.70 13.58
C GLY A 318 -19.12 -3.51 12.38
N SER A 319 -17.98 -4.22 12.33
CA SER A 319 -17.10 -4.23 11.15
C SER A 319 -17.82 -4.83 9.92
N LEU A 320 -18.60 -5.90 10.12
CA LEU A 320 -19.41 -6.48 9.04
C LEU A 320 -20.46 -5.48 8.53
N ILE A 321 -21.17 -4.80 9.44
CA ILE A 321 -22.17 -3.80 9.09
C ILE A 321 -21.55 -2.67 8.25
N ASP A 322 -20.46 -2.08 8.72
CA ASP A 322 -19.81 -0.95 8.07
C ASP A 322 -19.22 -1.37 6.71
N TYR A 323 -18.64 -2.59 6.61
CA TYR A 323 -18.13 -3.13 5.37
C TYR A 323 -19.23 -3.30 4.31
N PHE A 324 -20.37 -3.84 4.68
CA PHE A 324 -21.51 -4.00 3.77
C PHE A 324 -22.14 -2.67 3.40
N LEU A 325 -22.35 -1.78 4.36
CA LEU A 325 -22.90 -0.45 4.10
C LEU A 325 -22.04 0.33 3.12
N LEU A 326 -20.73 0.39 3.33
CA LEU A 326 -19.84 1.15 2.47
C LEU A 326 -19.80 0.56 1.06
N ASN A 327 -19.52 -0.74 0.91
CA ASN A 327 -19.42 -1.37 -0.40
C ASN A 327 -20.71 -1.26 -1.20
N SER A 328 -21.87 -1.40 -0.55
CA SER A 328 -23.17 -1.22 -1.19
C SER A 328 -23.39 0.24 -1.58
N TYR A 329 -23.09 1.18 -0.71
CA TYR A 329 -23.30 2.61 -0.95
C TYR A 329 -22.46 3.15 -2.12
N VAL A 330 -21.17 2.78 -2.19
CA VAL A 330 -20.27 3.19 -3.27
C VAL A 330 -20.44 2.34 -4.54
N VAL A 331 -21.38 1.41 -4.53
CA VAL A 331 -21.67 0.48 -5.63
C VAL A 331 -20.38 -0.22 -6.09
N CYS A 332 -19.68 -0.85 -5.14
CA CYS A 332 -18.49 -1.61 -5.44
C CYS A 332 -18.84 -2.80 -6.33
N ALA A 333 -18.23 -2.87 -7.50
CA ALA A 333 -18.51 -3.92 -8.49
C ALA A 333 -17.58 -5.14 -8.34
N ASP A 334 -16.59 -5.05 -7.46
CA ASP A 334 -15.48 -6.00 -7.40
C ASP A 334 -15.19 -6.41 -5.94
N TRP A 335 -16.20 -6.93 -5.24
CA TRP A 335 -16.10 -7.38 -3.86
C TRP A 335 -16.75 -8.74 -3.63
N LEU A 336 -16.57 -9.34 -2.44
CA LEU A 336 -16.98 -10.68 -1.98
C LEU A 336 -16.28 -11.84 -2.69
N ASN A 337 -16.26 -11.90 -4.01
CA ASN A 337 -15.49 -12.86 -4.81
C ASN A 337 -14.06 -12.38 -5.12
N TRP A 338 -13.89 -11.06 -5.13
CA TRP A 338 -12.63 -10.37 -5.36
C TRP A 338 -12.42 -9.39 -4.22
N ASN A 339 -11.19 -8.92 -4.03
CA ASN A 339 -10.86 -7.80 -3.18
C ASN A 339 -11.49 -7.80 -1.77
N THR A 340 -11.69 -9.00 -1.18
CA THR A 340 -12.23 -9.14 0.17
C THR A 340 -11.16 -9.64 1.11
N ALA A 341 -10.97 -8.94 2.22
CA ALA A 341 -9.99 -9.31 3.23
C ALA A 341 -10.56 -9.16 4.64
N TRP A 342 -10.21 -10.11 5.51
CA TRP A 342 -10.60 -10.08 6.92
C TRP A 342 -9.57 -10.79 7.78
N TRP A 343 -9.46 -10.34 9.01
CA TRP A 343 -8.43 -10.82 9.91
C TRP A 343 -8.86 -10.77 11.37
N ARG A 344 -8.07 -11.40 12.24
CA ARG A 344 -8.15 -11.22 13.69
C ARG A 344 -6.77 -11.32 14.34
N GLY A 345 -6.59 -10.66 15.49
CA GLY A 345 -5.47 -10.88 16.38
C GLY A 345 -5.66 -12.16 17.20
N MET A 346 -4.58 -12.77 17.63
CA MET A 346 -4.55 -13.96 18.48
C MET A 346 -4.13 -13.66 19.93
N ALA A 347 -3.75 -12.42 20.22
CA ALA A 347 -3.42 -12.00 21.59
C ALA A 347 -4.62 -12.14 22.54
N GLN A 348 -4.34 -12.23 23.84
CA GLN A 348 -5.37 -12.56 24.84
C GLN A 348 -6.36 -11.41 25.14
N THR A 349 -6.25 -10.27 24.49
CA THR A 349 -6.97 -9.06 24.83
C THR A 349 -8.12 -8.71 23.89
N GLY A 350 -9.34 -8.64 24.41
CA GLY A 350 -10.53 -7.92 23.96
C GLY A 350 -10.87 -8.01 22.46
N GLU A 351 -11.22 -6.87 21.90
CA GLU A 351 -11.63 -6.71 20.50
C GLU A 351 -10.58 -7.20 19.49
N LYS A 352 -9.33 -7.21 19.86
CA LYS A 352 -8.22 -7.66 19.01
C LYS A 352 -8.36 -9.10 18.54
N LYS A 353 -9.07 -9.96 19.29
CA LYS A 353 -9.34 -11.37 18.94
C LYS A 353 -10.52 -11.59 18.01
N LYS A 354 -11.25 -10.56 17.67
CA LYS A 354 -12.45 -10.71 16.84
C LYS A 354 -12.11 -10.56 15.39
N TRP A 355 -12.68 -11.43 14.55
CA TRP A 355 -12.65 -11.26 13.13
C TRP A 355 -13.22 -9.90 12.73
N ARG A 356 -12.55 -9.21 11.81
CA ARG A 356 -12.93 -7.89 11.30
C ARG A 356 -12.53 -7.76 9.83
N TYR A 357 -13.24 -6.91 9.11
CA TYR A 357 -12.94 -6.62 7.72
C TYR A 357 -11.89 -5.52 7.59
N THR A 358 -11.18 -5.55 6.47
CA THR A 358 -10.36 -4.46 5.99
C THR A 358 -10.73 -4.13 4.55
N LEU A 359 -10.76 -2.85 4.21
CA LEU A 359 -10.95 -2.41 2.84
C LEU A 359 -9.75 -2.82 1.99
N TRP A 360 -10.03 -3.24 0.77
CA TRP A 360 -8.98 -3.71 -0.11
C TRP A 360 -8.82 -2.80 -1.31
N ASP A 361 -9.26 -3.14 -2.48
CA ASP A 361 -9.10 -2.43 -3.73
C ASP A 361 -10.43 -1.80 -4.14
N MET A 362 -10.58 -0.48 -3.99
CA MET A 362 -11.83 0.23 -4.16
C MET A 362 -11.88 1.02 -5.48
N ASP A 363 -11.03 0.67 -6.45
CA ASP A 363 -10.94 1.37 -7.73
C ASP A 363 -12.12 1.07 -8.67
N ASN A 364 -12.80 -0.07 -8.49
CA ASN A 364 -13.98 -0.45 -9.27
C ASN A 364 -15.29 -0.11 -8.54
N THR A 365 -15.52 1.18 -8.33
CA THR A 365 -16.67 1.72 -7.59
C THR A 365 -17.31 2.87 -8.35
N PHE A 366 -18.49 3.35 -7.92
CA PHE A 366 -19.25 4.43 -8.57
C PHE A 366 -19.51 4.18 -10.05
N ASP A 367 -20.01 2.98 -10.38
CA ASP A 367 -20.30 2.54 -11.75
C ASP A 367 -19.07 2.45 -12.68
N HIS A 368 -17.86 2.35 -12.12
CA HIS A 368 -16.66 2.11 -12.91
C HIS A 368 -16.42 0.61 -13.09
N GLY A 369 -16.25 0.19 -14.35
CA GLY A 369 -15.86 -1.18 -14.68
C GLY A 369 -16.99 -2.19 -14.81
N THR A 370 -16.66 -3.47 -14.67
CA THR A 370 -17.59 -4.59 -14.84
C THR A 370 -18.10 -5.07 -13.47
N ASN A 371 -19.36 -5.35 -13.38
CA ASN A 371 -19.96 -5.92 -12.19
C ASN A 371 -19.64 -7.42 -12.06
N TYR A 372 -18.78 -7.76 -11.12
CA TYR A 372 -18.41 -9.15 -10.80
C TYR A 372 -19.24 -9.75 -9.67
N THR A 373 -19.95 -8.96 -8.90
CA THR A 373 -20.72 -9.43 -7.73
C THR A 373 -22.14 -9.85 -8.06
N GLY A 374 -22.65 -9.44 -9.23
CA GLY A 374 -24.07 -9.55 -9.58
C GLY A 374 -24.94 -8.41 -9.01
N ILE A 375 -24.37 -7.45 -8.28
CA ILE A 375 -25.06 -6.20 -7.94
C ILE A 375 -25.22 -5.41 -9.24
N PRO A 376 -26.41 -4.90 -9.55
CA PRO A 376 -26.58 -4.06 -10.74
C PRO A 376 -25.94 -2.69 -10.53
N THR A 377 -24.64 -2.60 -10.73
CA THR A 377 -23.80 -1.40 -10.49
C THR A 377 -24.25 -0.19 -11.30
N GLN A 378 -24.81 -0.43 -12.47
CA GLN A 378 -25.31 0.63 -13.36
C GLN A 378 -26.83 0.87 -13.20
N SER A 379 -27.41 0.29 -12.18
CA SER A 379 -28.83 0.49 -11.89
C SER A 379 -29.01 1.63 -10.91
N VAL A 380 -29.75 2.65 -11.33
CA VAL A 380 -30.22 3.72 -10.43
C VAL A 380 -31.10 3.22 -9.28
N ASN A 381 -31.50 1.95 -9.33
CA ASN A 381 -32.32 1.29 -8.32
C ASN A 381 -31.54 0.29 -7.47
N ALA A 382 -30.20 0.28 -7.54
CA ALA A 382 -29.39 -0.50 -6.61
C ALA A 382 -29.73 -0.04 -5.18
N ASP A 383 -30.11 -0.98 -4.33
CA ASP A 383 -30.43 -0.68 -2.93
C ASP A 383 -29.20 -0.94 -2.06
N PRO A 384 -28.48 0.11 -1.65
CA PRO A 384 -27.31 -0.05 -0.79
C PRO A 384 -27.69 -0.59 0.59
N CYS A 385 -28.96 -0.53 0.98
CA CYS A 385 -29.43 -0.97 2.27
C CYS A 385 -29.91 -2.44 2.27
N ASP A 386 -29.90 -3.13 1.14
CA ASP A 386 -30.31 -4.55 1.05
C ASP A 386 -29.23 -5.44 0.42
N PRO A 387 -28.13 -5.72 1.12
CA PRO A 387 -27.13 -6.68 0.67
C PRO A 387 -27.63 -8.14 0.74
N SER A 388 -28.76 -8.41 1.40
CA SER A 388 -29.28 -9.77 1.62
C SER A 388 -29.65 -10.51 0.33
N SER A 389 -29.93 -9.77 -0.74
CA SER A 389 -30.22 -10.30 -2.07
C SER A 389 -28.99 -10.77 -2.86
N LEU A 390 -27.79 -10.48 -2.37
CA LEU A 390 -26.55 -10.88 -3.04
C LEU A 390 -26.32 -12.37 -2.89
N ASN A 391 -25.66 -12.96 -3.90
CA ASN A 391 -25.11 -14.29 -3.79
C ASN A 391 -23.84 -14.27 -2.91
N ASP A 392 -23.32 -15.46 -2.55
CA ASP A 392 -22.04 -15.63 -1.86
C ASP A 392 -20.94 -16.05 -2.86
N PRO A 393 -20.51 -15.14 -3.74
CA PRO A 393 -19.67 -15.50 -4.88
C PRO A 393 -18.29 -16.01 -4.48
N GLY A 394 -17.75 -15.57 -3.35
CA GLY A 394 -16.47 -16.04 -2.82
C GLY A 394 -16.54 -17.34 -2.04
N GLY A 395 -17.74 -17.85 -1.73
CA GLY A 395 -17.95 -19.09 -1.01
C GLY A 395 -17.51 -19.08 0.46
N GLN A 396 -17.14 -17.91 1.00
CA GLN A 396 -16.65 -17.79 2.38
C GLN A 396 -17.76 -17.53 3.41
N GLY A 397 -19.00 -17.48 2.95
CA GLY A 397 -20.17 -17.39 3.83
C GLY A 397 -20.52 -15.97 4.26
N HIS A 398 -19.97 -14.93 3.63
CA HIS A 398 -20.22 -13.53 4.04
C HIS A 398 -21.72 -13.18 3.95
N ILE A 399 -22.38 -13.49 2.84
CA ILE A 399 -23.82 -13.27 2.67
C ILE A 399 -24.67 -14.24 3.53
N PRO A 400 -24.40 -15.54 3.58
CA PRO A 400 -25.07 -16.44 4.53
C PRO A 400 -24.96 -16.00 6.00
N ILE A 401 -23.79 -15.52 6.43
CA ILE A 401 -23.59 -14.95 7.78
C ILE A 401 -24.48 -13.73 7.97
N TRP A 402 -24.46 -12.79 7.03
CA TRP A 402 -25.30 -11.61 7.05
C TRP A 402 -26.77 -11.99 7.23
N ASN A 403 -27.28 -12.87 6.35
CA ASN A 403 -28.66 -13.33 6.39
C ASN A 403 -29.05 -14.04 7.69
N ALA A 404 -28.11 -14.75 8.29
CA ALA A 404 -28.32 -15.41 9.58
C ALA A 404 -28.37 -14.41 10.75
N LEU A 405 -27.69 -13.27 10.65
CA LEU A 405 -27.66 -12.24 11.68
C LEU A 405 -28.84 -11.26 11.63
N ILE A 406 -29.41 -10.98 10.47
CA ILE A 406 -30.56 -10.07 10.27
C ILE A 406 -31.77 -10.37 11.20
N PRO A 407 -32.14 -11.62 11.52
CA PRO A 407 -33.23 -11.91 12.46
C PRO A 407 -32.96 -11.54 13.91
N ASN A 408 -31.74 -11.11 14.25
CA ASN A 408 -31.39 -10.60 15.57
C ASN A 408 -31.75 -9.12 15.64
N GLU A 409 -32.63 -8.72 16.57
CA GLU A 409 -33.09 -7.33 16.71
C GLU A 409 -31.95 -6.35 16.97
N ASP A 410 -31.02 -6.68 17.86
CA ASP A 410 -29.86 -5.80 18.17
C ASP A 410 -28.99 -5.57 16.93
N PHE A 411 -28.76 -6.61 16.12
CA PHE A 411 -27.96 -6.50 14.90
C PHE A 411 -28.67 -5.67 13.83
N PHE A 412 -29.98 -5.92 13.66
CA PHE A 412 -30.78 -5.23 12.65
C PHE A 412 -30.96 -3.75 12.99
N ASP A 413 -31.23 -3.45 14.25
CA ASP A 413 -31.36 -2.05 14.72
C ASP A 413 -30.02 -1.30 14.60
N GLU A 414 -28.90 -1.97 14.92
CA GLU A 414 -27.56 -1.39 14.73
C GLU A 414 -27.29 -1.09 13.24
N TYR A 415 -27.63 -2.02 12.34
CA TYR A 415 -27.50 -1.83 10.90
C TYR A 415 -28.32 -0.63 10.39
N LEU A 416 -29.60 -0.56 10.74
CA LEU A 416 -30.47 0.53 10.29
C LEU A 416 -30.00 1.88 10.83
N ASN A 417 -29.70 1.96 12.11
CA ASN A 417 -29.24 3.19 12.76
C ASN A 417 -27.92 3.65 12.16
N ARG A 418 -26.95 2.72 11.99
CA ARG A 418 -25.66 3.04 11.40
C ARG A 418 -25.79 3.52 9.95
N GLY A 419 -26.63 2.84 9.13
CA GLY A 419 -26.90 3.26 7.75
C GLY A 419 -27.52 4.67 7.70
N GLN A 420 -28.47 4.97 8.60
CA GLN A 420 -29.08 6.29 8.69
C GLN A 420 -28.05 7.36 9.12
N ASP A 421 -27.24 7.09 10.12
CA ASP A 421 -26.22 8.01 10.62
C ASP A 421 -25.20 8.33 9.51
N LEU A 422 -24.72 7.33 8.82
CA LEU A 422 -23.77 7.50 7.71
C LEU A 422 -24.40 8.29 6.55
N ALA A 423 -25.61 7.95 6.12
CA ALA A 423 -26.30 8.62 5.02
C ALA A 423 -26.62 10.09 5.32
N ASN A 424 -26.90 10.43 6.58
CA ASN A 424 -27.15 11.82 7.02
C ASN A 424 -25.87 12.55 7.44
N GLY A 425 -24.76 11.82 7.63
CA GLY A 425 -23.45 12.33 8.01
C GLY A 425 -22.46 12.33 6.85
N HIS A 426 -21.38 11.62 7.04
CA HIS A 426 -20.23 11.61 6.12
C HIS A 426 -20.53 11.08 4.72
N LEU A 427 -21.51 10.18 4.56
CA LEU A 427 -21.95 9.69 3.24
C LEU A 427 -23.06 10.54 2.62
N SER A 428 -23.43 11.69 3.19
CA SER A 428 -24.36 12.61 2.56
C SER A 428 -23.74 13.27 1.32
N CYS A 429 -24.56 13.59 0.31
CA CYS A 429 -24.08 14.28 -0.90
C CYS A 429 -23.28 15.55 -0.59
N ALA A 430 -23.68 16.31 0.43
CA ALA A 430 -22.98 17.53 0.82
C ALA A 430 -21.54 17.24 1.27
N ASN A 431 -21.36 16.25 2.13
CA ASN A 431 -20.03 15.92 2.69
C ASN A 431 -19.15 15.13 1.73
N MET A 432 -19.74 14.43 0.76
CA MET A 432 -18.96 13.70 -0.25
C MET A 432 -18.41 14.58 -1.38
N ILE A 433 -18.90 15.82 -1.51
CA ILE A 433 -18.50 16.76 -2.56
C ILE A 433 -17.45 17.77 -2.04
N ASP A 434 -17.50 18.07 -0.76
CA ASP A 434 -16.56 18.99 -0.09
C ASP A 434 -15.21 18.31 0.24
#